data_ceb5ab893d54b161349f496f19ef7541
#
_entry.id   ceb5ab893d54b161349f496f19ef7541
#
_cell.length_a   1.000
_cell.length_b   1.000
_cell.length_c   1.000
_cell.angle_alpha   90.00
_cell.angle_beta   90.00
_cell.angle_gamma   90.00
#
_symmetry.space_group_name_H-M   'P 1'
#
loop_
_entity.id
_entity.type
_entity.pdbx_description
1 polymer ?
#
loop_
_entity_poly.entity_id
_entity_poly.type
_entity_poly.pdbx_seq_one_letter_code
_entity_poly.pdbx_strand_id
1 'polypeptide(L)'
;VDNYEFMSECGLMLLGNILLSQDNQPLDYRYFDSLPEVFRESALLDRFHGMIEGWLLPRINVDMALHDWTLNVEFFSEVLHHLRTESVYSQIVDEVVLVPKGADMRHTKAVKRVATAYLKLLFPHVTSVEMLNLDDFNMYCLQPAIRRRDIVREQCSNIDAESSFSKPMPEYSIITHL
;
A
#
# COMPACT_ATOMS: atom_id res chain seq x y z
N VAL A 1 9.47 -1.49 -34.92
CA VAL A 1 9.62 -1.86 -33.49
C VAL A 1 8.50 -2.81 -33.17
N ASP A 2 8.81 -4.10 -33.01
CA ASP A 2 7.81 -5.10 -32.68
C ASP A 2 7.28 -4.83 -31.27
N ASN A 3 6.02 -4.49 -31.16
CA ASN A 3 5.32 -4.35 -29.87
C ASN A 3 4.99 -5.76 -29.35
N TYR A 4 5.87 -6.30 -28.53
CA TYR A 4 5.55 -7.48 -27.73
C TYR A 4 4.87 -7.00 -26.43
N GLU A 5 3.59 -7.28 -26.27
CA GLU A 5 2.90 -7.12 -24.99
C GLU A 5 3.07 -8.41 -24.17
N PHE A 6 3.65 -8.27 -22.99
CA PHE A 6 3.70 -9.33 -22.00
C PHE A 6 2.74 -9.02 -20.87
N MET A 7 1.80 -9.92 -20.62
CA MET A 7 1.02 -9.88 -19.38
C MET A 7 1.85 -10.53 -18.26
N SER A 8 2.10 -9.77 -17.20
CA SER A 8 2.74 -10.27 -15.98
C SER A 8 1.79 -10.12 -14.79
N GLU A 9 1.61 -11.20 -14.05
CA GLU A 9 0.87 -11.21 -12.79
C GLU A 9 1.78 -11.02 -11.57
N CYS A 10 3.04 -10.63 -11.79
CA CYS A 10 4.00 -10.44 -10.70
C CYS A 10 3.70 -9.19 -9.89
N GLY A 11 3.87 -9.28 -8.58
CA GLY A 11 4.03 -8.13 -7.70
C GLY A 11 5.46 -7.62 -7.74
N LEU A 12 5.66 -6.31 -7.68
CA LEU A 12 6.97 -5.68 -7.57
C LEU A 12 7.12 -5.07 -6.18
N MET A 13 8.17 -5.47 -5.47
CA MET A 13 8.59 -4.84 -4.21
C MET A 13 10.05 -4.41 -4.33
N LEU A 14 10.32 -3.15 -4.04
CA LEU A 14 11.66 -2.61 -3.96
C LEU A 14 12.06 -2.44 -2.49
N LEU A 15 13.26 -2.91 -2.15
CA LEU A 15 13.86 -2.70 -0.83
C LEU A 15 15.03 -1.72 -0.99
N GLY A 16 15.04 -0.69 -0.17
CA GLY A 16 16.09 0.33 -0.15
C GLY A 16 16.49 0.69 1.26
N ASN A 17 17.75 1.01 1.47
CA ASN A 17 18.24 1.55 2.72
C ASN A 17 18.19 3.06 2.66
N ILE A 18 17.68 3.68 3.72
CA ILE A 18 17.75 5.12 3.96
C ILE A 18 18.65 5.42 5.14
N LEU A 19 19.19 6.64 5.21
CA LEU A 19 20.00 7.06 6.34
C LEU A 19 19.09 7.34 7.54
N LEU A 20 19.42 6.68 8.65
CA LEU A 20 18.71 6.83 9.92
C LEU A 20 19.61 7.46 10.97
N SER A 21 19.01 8.23 11.87
CA SER A 21 19.63 8.73 13.11
C SER A 21 19.85 7.57 14.11
N GLN A 22 20.49 7.90 15.23
CA GLN A 22 20.65 6.94 16.33
C GLN A 22 19.31 6.48 16.92
N ASP A 23 18.28 7.32 16.82
CA ASP A 23 16.92 7.03 17.30
C ASP A 23 16.04 6.33 16.23
N ASN A 24 16.67 5.76 15.20
CA ASN A 24 15.98 5.10 14.07
C ASN A 24 14.97 6.00 13.33
N GLN A 25 15.19 7.32 13.33
CA GLN A 25 14.40 8.24 12.52
C GLN A 25 15.14 8.60 11.23
N PRO A 26 14.44 8.76 10.11
CA PRO A 26 15.07 9.23 8.88
C PRO A 26 15.80 10.55 9.09
N LEU A 27 17.04 10.63 8.63
CA LEU A 27 17.83 11.87 8.66
C LEU A 27 17.31 12.91 7.67
N ASP A 28 16.72 12.45 6.58
CA ASP A 28 16.11 13.27 5.55
C ASP A 28 14.76 12.67 5.15
N TYR A 29 13.78 13.54 4.89
CA TYR A 29 12.46 13.12 4.39
C TYR A 29 12.42 12.83 2.88
N ARG A 30 13.57 12.86 2.21
CA ARG A 30 13.73 12.55 0.78
C ARG A 30 14.14 11.10 0.56
N TYR A 31 13.27 10.19 0.93
CA TYR A 31 13.56 8.74 0.93
C TYR A 31 13.96 8.20 -0.44
N PHE A 32 13.41 8.77 -1.52
CA PHE A 32 13.66 8.31 -2.88
C PHE A 32 14.98 8.84 -3.45
N ASP A 33 15.64 9.80 -2.82
CA ASP A 33 16.98 10.23 -3.22
C ASP A 33 18.03 9.12 -3.05
N SER A 34 17.78 8.14 -2.18
CA SER A 34 18.62 6.95 -2.01
C SER A 34 18.45 5.90 -3.12
N LEU A 35 17.41 6.00 -3.95
CA LEU A 35 17.19 5.09 -5.06
C LEU A 35 18.17 5.37 -6.22
N PRO A 36 18.54 4.33 -7.00
CA PRO A 36 19.26 4.53 -8.26
C PRO A 36 18.54 5.52 -9.17
N GLU A 37 19.30 6.29 -9.96
CA GLU A 37 18.79 7.38 -10.79
C GLU A 37 17.61 6.96 -11.69
N VAL A 38 17.67 5.76 -12.25
CA VAL A 38 16.60 5.18 -13.09
C VAL A 38 15.25 5.08 -12.36
N PHE A 39 15.27 5.00 -11.02
CA PHE A 39 14.04 4.92 -10.18
C PHE A 39 13.63 6.27 -9.60
N ARG A 40 14.35 7.37 -9.89
CA ARG A 40 14.03 8.71 -9.39
C ARG A 40 13.17 9.53 -10.35
N GLU A 41 12.62 8.92 -11.38
CA GLU A 41 11.66 9.56 -12.28
C GLU A 41 10.28 9.62 -11.62
N SER A 42 9.72 10.83 -11.44
CA SER A 42 8.44 11.05 -10.79
C SER A 42 7.30 10.26 -11.44
N ALA A 43 7.29 10.16 -12.76
CA ALA A 43 6.29 9.40 -13.52
C ALA A 43 6.34 7.88 -13.24
N LEU A 44 7.52 7.32 -12.94
CA LEU A 44 7.68 5.93 -12.55
C LEU A 44 7.25 5.72 -11.10
N LEU A 45 7.73 6.59 -10.20
CA LEU A 45 7.44 6.50 -8.76
C LEU A 45 5.96 6.67 -8.47
N ASP A 46 5.26 7.53 -9.22
CA ASP A 46 3.82 7.71 -9.11
C ASP A 46 2.99 6.43 -9.43
N ARG A 47 3.61 5.44 -10.05
CA ARG A 47 2.98 4.13 -10.28
C ARG A 47 3.08 3.18 -9.08
N PHE A 48 3.91 3.48 -8.09
CA PHE A 48 3.96 2.68 -6.87
C PHE A 48 2.69 2.87 -6.05
N HIS A 49 2.12 1.78 -5.58
CA HIS A 49 0.87 1.83 -4.84
C HIS A 49 1.03 2.37 -3.42
N GLY A 50 2.21 2.16 -2.82
CA GLY A 50 2.49 2.65 -1.48
C GLY A 50 3.92 2.39 -1.05
N MET A 51 4.32 2.99 0.06
CA MET A 51 5.61 2.80 0.72
C MET A 51 5.41 2.24 2.12
N ILE A 52 6.26 1.29 2.50
CA ILE A 52 6.32 0.76 3.86
C ILE A 52 7.53 1.38 4.56
N GLU A 53 7.29 2.03 5.67
CA GLU A 53 8.28 2.68 6.51
C GLU A 53 9.02 1.62 7.35
N GLY A 54 10.04 1.00 6.77
CA GLY A 54 10.77 -0.12 7.39
C GLY A 54 11.43 0.22 8.73
N TRP A 55 11.75 1.48 8.98
CA TRP A 55 12.31 1.95 10.27
C TRP A 55 11.32 1.89 11.43
N LEU A 56 10.02 1.83 11.15
CA LEU A 56 8.97 1.63 12.17
C LEU A 56 8.78 0.15 12.54
N LEU A 57 9.37 -0.77 11.77
CA LEU A 57 9.32 -2.19 12.08
C LEU A 57 10.38 -2.54 13.13
N PRO A 58 10.06 -3.40 14.10
CA PRO A 58 11.04 -3.84 15.09
C PRO A 58 12.17 -4.62 14.39
N ARG A 59 13.41 -4.39 14.83
CA ARG A 59 14.54 -5.21 14.37
C ARG A 59 14.38 -6.62 14.92
N ILE A 60 14.49 -7.59 14.03
CA ILE A 60 14.49 -9.01 14.43
C ILE A 60 15.70 -9.27 15.31
N ASN A 61 15.47 -9.86 16.47
CA ASN A 61 16.48 -10.30 17.40
C ASN A 61 16.23 -11.78 17.82
N VAL A 62 17.18 -12.37 18.54
CA VAL A 62 17.11 -13.78 18.94
C VAL A 62 15.91 -14.07 19.85
N ASP A 63 15.51 -13.09 20.67
CA ASP A 63 14.39 -13.24 21.60
C ASP A 63 13.02 -13.30 20.90
N MET A 64 12.97 -12.91 19.63
CA MET A 64 11.78 -13.03 18.78
C MET A 64 11.65 -14.40 18.10
N ALA A 65 12.64 -15.28 18.29
CA ALA A 65 12.56 -16.64 17.76
C ALA A 65 11.42 -17.41 18.44
N LEU A 66 10.52 -17.93 17.64
CA LEU A 66 9.43 -18.78 18.14
C LEU A 66 9.98 -20.18 18.38
N HIS A 67 9.76 -20.71 19.59
CA HIS A 67 10.21 -22.04 20.00
C HIS A 67 9.06 -23.07 20.08
N ASP A 68 7.82 -22.60 19.95
CA ASP A 68 6.61 -23.40 20.05
C ASP A 68 5.86 -23.47 18.71
N TRP A 69 4.55 -23.67 18.77
CA TRP A 69 3.69 -23.74 17.61
C TRP A 69 3.69 -22.43 16.82
N THR A 70 3.92 -22.51 15.54
CA THR A 70 3.93 -21.36 14.64
C THR A 70 2.99 -21.59 13.48
N LEU A 71 2.67 -20.50 12.76
CA LEU A 71 1.94 -20.58 11.52
C LEU A 71 2.76 -21.36 10.49
N ASN A 72 2.15 -22.35 9.84
CA ASN A 72 2.75 -22.99 8.69
C ASN A 72 2.85 -22.00 7.54
N VAL A 73 4.08 -21.58 7.23
CA VAL A 73 4.37 -20.53 6.23
C VAL A 73 3.99 -21.01 4.83
N GLU A 74 4.15 -22.27 4.50
CA GLU A 74 3.79 -22.83 3.20
C GLU A 74 2.27 -22.80 3.03
N PHE A 75 1.52 -23.26 4.02
CA PHE A 75 0.06 -23.18 3.99
C PHE A 75 -0.44 -21.74 3.90
N PHE A 76 0.16 -20.83 4.65
CA PHE A 76 -0.19 -19.41 4.60
C PHE A 76 0.08 -18.81 3.22
N SER A 77 1.20 -19.18 2.59
CA SER A 77 1.52 -18.75 1.22
C SER A 77 0.48 -19.23 0.21
N GLU A 78 0.02 -20.49 0.31
CA GLU A 78 -1.05 -21.02 -0.55
C GLU A 78 -2.38 -20.28 -0.35
N VAL A 79 -2.74 -19.96 0.89
CA VAL A 79 -3.93 -19.14 1.18
C VAL A 79 -3.83 -17.78 0.52
N LEU A 80 -2.66 -17.10 0.61
CA LEU A 80 -2.46 -15.80 -0.05
C LEU A 80 -2.51 -15.91 -1.57
N HIS A 81 -1.97 -16.99 -2.14
CA HIS A 81 -2.07 -17.27 -3.57
C HIS A 81 -3.53 -17.42 -4.02
N HIS A 82 -4.33 -18.16 -3.27
CA HIS A 82 -5.76 -18.31 -3.55
C HIS A 82 -6.49 -16.96 -3.46
N LEU A 83 -6.27 -16.20 -2.38
CA LEU A 83 -6.89 -14.89 -2.18
C LEU A 83 -6.49 -13.86 -3.27
N ARG A 84 -5.38 -14.07 -3.96
CA ARG A 84 -4.89 -13.15 -4.98
C ARG A 84 -5.90 -12.94 -6.12
N THR A 85 -6.54 -14.00 -6.58
CA THR A 85 -7.48 -14.00 -7.71
C THR A 85 -8.91 -13.65 -7.30
N GLU A 86 -9.20 -13.67 -5.99
CA GLU A 86 -10.54 -13.37 -5.48
C GLU A 86 -10.89 -11.90 -5.68
N SER A 87 -11.93 -11.62 -6.48
CA SER A 87 -12.36 -10.26 -6.82
C SER A 87 -13.38 -9.67 -5.84
N VAL A 88 -14.01 -10.49 -4.99
CA VAL A 88 -15.06 -10.05 -4.07
C VAL A 88 -14.59 -8.90 -3.16
N TYR A 89 -13.38 -8.96 -2.68
CA TYR A 89 -12.82 -7.91 -1.80
C TYR A 89 -12.65 -6.56 -2.51
N SER A 90 -12.29 -6.57 -3.79
CA SER A 90 -12.22 -5.33 -4.55
C SER A 90 -13.60 -4.74 -4.82
N GLN A 91 -14.59 -5.56 -5.03
CA GLN A 91 -15.99 -5.14 -5.18
C GLN A 91 -16.49 -4.48 -3.89
N ILE A 92 -16.26 -5.10 -2.73
CA ILE A 92 -16.58 -4.52 -1.42
C ILE A 92 -15.93 -3.14 -1.26
N VAL A 93 -14.63 -3.03 -1.53
CA VAL A 93 -13.88 -1.76 -1.43
C VAL A 93 -14.43 -0.71 -2.40
N ASP A 94 -14.80 -1.13 -3.62
CA ASP A 94 -15.38 -0.21 -4.62
C ASP A 94 -16.74 0.33 -4.20
N GLU A 95 -17.52 -0.45 -3.47
CA GLU A 95 -18.84 -0.10 -2.98
C GLU A 95 -18.77 0.82 -1.75
N VAL A 96 -17.87 0.53 -0.78
CA VAL A 96 -17.85 1.24 0.49
C VAL A 96 -16.96 2.49 0.50
N VAL A 97 -15.95 2.59 -0.39
CA VAL A 97 -15.03 3.74 -0.41
C VAL A 97 -15.56 4.86 -1.30
N LEU A 98 -15.87 5.98 -0.65
CA LEU A 98 -16.26 7.21 -1.32
C LEU A 98 -15.03 7.95 -1.85
N VAL A 99 -15.04 8.18 -3.16
CA VAL A 99 -13.96 8.88 -3.86
C VAL A 99 -14.33 10.36 -3.95
N PRO A 100 -13.50 11.29 -3.45
CA PRO A 100 -13.79 12.70 -3.50
C PRO A 100 -13.78 13.21 -4.95
N LYS A 101 -14.60 14.23 -5.23
CA LYS A 101 -14.71 14.84 -6.55
C LYS A 101 -13.36 15.43 -6.98
N GLY A 102 -12.91 15.07 -8.18
CA GLY A 102 -11.65 15.55 -8.74
C GLY A 102 -10.40 14.81 -8.22
N ALA A 103 -10.57 13.70 -7.48
CA ALA A 103 -9.45 12.86 -7.11
C ALA A 103 -8.76 12.28 -8.36
N ASP A 104 -7.43 12.23 -8.32
CA ASP A 104 -6.64 11.61 -9.38
C ASP A 104 -6.89 10.09 -9.44
N MET A 105 -7.02 9.56 -10.65
CA MET A 105 -7.30 8.13 -10.86
C MET A 105 -6.20 7.21 -10.36
N ARG A 106 -4.92 7.63 -10.44
CA ARG A 106 -3.80 6.81 -9.95
C ARG A 106 -3.80 6.70 -8.44
N HIS A 107 -4.05 7.84 -7.75
CA HIS A 107 -4.20 7.85 -6.30
C HIS A 107 -5.36 6.96 -5.86
N THR A 108 -6.53 7.15 -6.47
CA THR A 108 -7.72 6.35 -6.19
C THR A 108 -7.46 4.85 -6.39
N LYS A 109 -6.87 4.48 -7.52
CA LYS A 109 -6.54 3.08 -7.82
C LYS A 109 -5.54 2.51 -6.83
N ALA A 110 -4.51 3.27 -6.44
CA ALA A 110 -3.51 2.84 -5.47
C ALA A 110 -4.14 2.63 -4.08
N VAL A 111 -4.90 3.61 -3.58
CA VAL A 111 -5.58 3.52 -2.28
C VAL A 111 -6.53 2.32 -2.24
N LYS A 112 -7.40 2.16 -3.24
CA LYS A 112 -8.35 1.04 -3.29
C LYS A 112 -7.64 -0.32 -3.37
N ARG A 113 -6.56 -0.44 -4.14
CA ARG A 113 -5.78 -1.69 -4.23
C ARG A 113 -5.12 -2.07 -2.91
N VAL A 114 -4.52 -1.09 -2.23
CA VAL A 114 -3.87 -1.34 -0.93
C VAL A 114 -4.91 -1.65 0.14
N ALA A 115 -6.05 -0.92 0.17
CA ALA A 115 -7.16 -1.24 1.08
C ALA A 115 -7.72 -2.64 0.82
N THR A 116 -7.88 -3.05 -0.44
CA THR A 116 -8.27 -4.42 -0.81
C THR A 116 -7.28 -5.47 -0.30
N ALA A 117 -5.98 -5.20 -0.41
CA ALA A 117 -4.96 -6.10 0.09
C ALA A 117 -5.03 -6.24 1.62
N TYR A 118 -5.23 -5.15 2.35
CA TYR A 118 -5.44 -5.20 3.80
C TYR A 118 -6.73 -5.95 4.17
N LEU A 119 -7.83 -5.75 3.43
CA LEU A 119 -9.07 -6.47 3.66
C LEU A 119 -8.87 -7.99 3.51
N LYS A 120 -8.20 -8.43 2.43
CA LYS A 120 -7.84 -9.84 2.22
C LYS A 120 -6.99 -10.43 3.33
N LEU A 121 -6.01 -9.66 3.83
CA LEU A 121 -5.08 -10.15 4.85
C LEU A 121 -5.68 -10.20 6.24
N LEU A 122 -6.44 -9.17 6.62
CA LEU A 122 -6.91 -8.99 8.00
C LEU A 122 -8.31 -9.55 8.21
N PHE A 123 -9.14 -9.53 7.18
CA PHE A 123 -10.54 -9.93 7.25
C PHE A 123 -10.94 -10.91 6.12
N PRO A 124 -10.21 -12.03 5.96
CA PRO A 124 -10.45 -12.95 4.85
C PRO A 124 -11.83 -13.61 4.89
N HIS A 125 -12.51 -13.56 6.02
CA HIS A 125 -13.87 -14.09 6.19
C HIS A 125 -14.96 -13.14 5.65
N VAL A 126 -14.64 -11.87 5.38
CA VAL A 126 -15.59 -10.87 4.88
C VAL A 126 -15.76 -11.06 3.37
N THR A 127 -16.83 -11.68 2.96
CA THR A 127 -17.14 -12.00 1.54
C THR A 127 -18.32 -11.21 0.98
N SER A 128 -18.93 -10.34 1.79
CA SER A 128 -19.98 -9.41 1.35
C SER A 128 -19.93 -8.13 2.17
N VAL A 129 -20.58 -7.08 1.67
CA VAL A 129 -20.58 -5.75 2.33
C VAL A 129 -21.29 -5.82 3.69
N GLU A 130 -22.34 -6.63 3.81
CA GLU A 130 -23.11 -6.77 5.05
C GLU A 130 -22.28 -7.42 6.19
N MET A 131 -21.23 -8.16 5.85
CA MET A 131 -20.31 -8.76 6.83
C MET A 131 -19.22 -7.78 7.29
N LEU A 132 -19.10 -6.63 6.62
CA LEU A 132 -18.03 -5.68 6.88
C LEU A 132 -18.36 -4.80 8.08
N ASN A 133 -17.46 -4.76 9.07
CA ASN A 133 -17.46 -3.69 10.05
C ASN A 133 -16.79 -2.46 9.45
N LEU A 134 -17.56 -1.39 9.24
CA LEU A 134 -17.08 -0.16 8.59
C LEU A 134 -15.98 0.55 9.39
N ASP A 135 -16.07 0.56 10.71
CA ASP A 135 -15.07 1.21 11.57
C ASP A 135 -13.74 0.45 11.51
N ASP A 136 -13.77 -0.87 11.59
CA ASP A 136 -12.59 -1.72 11.46
C ASP A 136 -11.97 -1.59 10.07
N PHE A 137 -12.78 -1.58 9.02
CA PHE A 137 -12.30 -1.37 7.66
C PHE A 137 -11.64 0.00 7.50
N ASN A 138 -12.26 1.05 8.01
CA ASN A 138 -11.66 2.38 7.99
C ASN A 138 -10.32 2.39 8.72
N MET A 139 -10.29 1.89 9.95
CA MET A 139 -9.11 1.93 10.81
C MET A 139 -7.94 1.08 10.28
N TYR A 140 -8.23 -0.15 9.84
CA TYR A 140 -7.18 -1.14 9.53
C TYR A 140 -6.91 -1.32 8.03
N CYS A 141 -7.81 -0.87 7.15
CA CYS A 141 -7.65 -1.02 5.71
C CYS A 141 -7.51 0.32 4.99
N LEU A 142 -8.49 1.23 5.14
CA LEU A 142 -8.53 2.46 4.35
C LEU A 142 -7.49 3.48 4.82
N GLN A 143 -7.45 3.83 6.11
CA GLN A 143 -6.49 4.83 6.63
C GLN A 143 -5.03 4.43 6.41
N PRO A 144 -4.61 3.18 6.66
CA PRO A 144 -3.27 2.73 6.30
C PRO A 144 -3.00 2.80 4.80
N ALA A 145 -3.97 2.50 3.94
CA ALA A 145 -3.80 2.60 2.49
C ALA A 145 -3.58 4.04 2.02
N ILE A 146 -4.36 4.99 2.57
CA ILE A 146 -4.20 6.42 2.31
C ILE A 146 -2.80 6.87 2.73
N ARG A 147 -2.38 6.55 3.95
CA ARG A 147 -1.04 6.90 4.47
C ARG A 147 0.08 6.36 3.58
N ARG A 148 0.02 5.08 3.18
CA ARG A 148 1.05 4.48 2.30
C ARG A 148 1.15 5.18 0.96
N ARG A 149 0.03 5.58 0.39
CA ARG A 149 0.00 6.31 -0.88
C ARG A 149 0.44 7.75 -0.73
N ASP A 150 0.09 8.41 0.37
CA ASP A 150 0.47 9.79 0.64
C ASP A 150 2.00 9.96 0.72
N ILE A 151 2.70 9.02 1.37
CA ILE A 151 4.17 9.02 1.40
C ILE A 151 4.75 9.01 -0.02
N VAL A 152 4.24 8.15 -0.91
CA VAL A 152 4.73 8.11 -2.31
C VAL A 152 4.50 9.45 -2.99
N ARG A 153 3.35 10.06 -2.79
CA ARG A 153 2.99 11.36 -3.36
C ARG A 153 3.91 12.47 -2.85
N GLU A 154 4.16 12.52 -1.54
CA GLU A 154 5.11 13.48 -0.94
C GLU A 154 6.51 13.31 -1.51
N GLN A 155 6.98 12.07 -1.68
CA GLN A 155 8.28 11.79 -2.28
C GLN A 155 8.35 12.24 -3.74
N CYS A 156 7.28 12.03 -4.52
CA CYS A 156 7.21 12.55 -5.89
C CYS A 156 7.24 14.08 -5.93
N SER A 157 6.60 14.77 -4.97
CA SER A 157 6.62 16.24 -4.90
C SER A 157 8.01 16.80 -4.55
N ASN A 158 8.82 16.04 -3.83
CA ASN A 158 10.20 16.43 -3.51
C ASN A 158 11.14 16.31 -4.72
N ILE A 159 10.82 15.46 -5.68
CA ILE A 159 11.61 15.25 -6.91
C ILE A 159 11.16 16.20 -8.00
N ASP A 160 9.87 16.43 -8.12
CA ASP A 160 9.25 17.23 -9.18
C ASP A 160 8.30 18.27 -8.57
N ALA A 161 8.84 19.47 -8.33
CA ALA A 161 8.11 20.57 -7.71
C ALA A 161 7.00 21.16 -8.61
N GLU A 162 7.05 20.93 -9.93
CA GLU A 162 6.03 21.42 -10.87
C GLU A 162 4.84 20.46 -10.99
N SER A 163 4.94 19.30 -10.36
CA SER A 163 3.95 18.26 -10.50
C SER A 163 2.65 18.53 -9.73
N SER A 164 1.59 17.87 -10.15
CA SER A 164 0.27 17.86 -9.46
C SER A 164 0.33 17.30 -8.03
N PHE A 165 1.48 16.78 -7.61
CA PHE A 165 1.71 16.18 -6.29
C PHE A 165 1.75 17.18 -5.12
N SER A 166 1.92 18.48 -5.39
CA SER A 166 1.94 19.53 -4.36
C SER A 166 0.58 19.78 -3.69
N LYS A 167 -0.50 19.24 -4.28
CA LYS A 167 -1.85 19.35 -3.70
C LYS A 167 -2.01 18.40 -2.51
N PRO A 168 -2.83 18.73 -1.50
CA PRO A 168 -3.10 17.81 -0.40
C PRO A 168 -3.72 16.51 -0.91
N MET A 169 -3.47 15.41 -0.17
CA MET A 169 -4.09 14.12 -0.49
C MET A 169 -5.61 14.26 -0.48
N PRO A 170 -6.33 13.71 -1.47
CA PRO A 170 -7.78 13.70 -1.46
C PRO A 170 -8.34 13.00 -0.22
N GLU A 171 -9.39 13.53 0.37
CA GLU A 171 -10.04 12.96 1.55
C GLU A 171 -10.96 11.81 1.14
N TYR A 172 -10.43 10.60 1.13
CA TYR A 172 -11.23 9.39 0.98
C TYR A 172 -11.98 9.09 2.27
N SER A 173 -13.23 8.70 2.14
CA SER A 173 -14.09 8.32 3.26
C SER A 173 -14.84 7.02 2.95
N ILE A 174 -15.59 6.54 3.92
CA ILE A 174 -16.49 5.40 3.75
C ILE A 174 -17.95 5.85 3.77
N ILE A 175 -18.82 5.02 3.22
CA ILE A 175 -20.26 5.18 3.41
C ILE A 175 -20.61 5.15 4.90
N THR A 176 -21.64 5.89 5.31
CA THR A 176 -22.03 6.02 6.73
C THR A 176 -22.98 4.92 7.20
N HIS A 177 -23.66 4.25 6.27
CA HIS A 177 -24.62 3.18 6.56
C HIS A 177 -24.54 2.12 5.46
N LEU A 178 -24.64 0.86 5.84
CA LEU A 178 -24.81 -0.30 4.96
C LEU A 178 -26.29 -0.59 4.75
#